data_2d8089c4b42cc688136f3cc2cc42e261
#
_entry.id   2d8089c4b42cc688136f3cc2cc42e261
#
_cell.length_a   1.000
_cell.length_b   1.000
_cell.length_c   1.000
_cell.angle_alpha   90.00
_cell.angle_beta   90.00
_cell.angle_gamma   90.00
#
_symmetry.space_group_name_H-M   'P 1'
#
loop_
_entity.id
_entity.type
_entity.pdbx_description
1 polymer ?
#
loop_
_entity_poly.entity_id
_entity_poly.type
_entity_poly.pdbx_seq_one_letter_code
_entity_poly.pdbx_strand_id
1 'polypeptide(L)'
;AVAEDFSGDAEAGAGVFLQCQTCHVVKDGEGNLLAGAAGMVGPNLYGIAGQPAGSVENFGRYSPAMMAAKDQGLVWTEENLVAYIASPNAFLADFIGDTGIRGSMPIGAPNEAAAANVAAFIASLD
;
A
#
# COMPACT_ATOMS: atom_id res chain seq x y z
N ALA A 1 -13.60 2.32 -0.45
CA ALA A 1 -13.53 1.64 -1.75
C ALA A 1 -13.61 0.14 -1.54
N VAL A 2 -14.14 -0.55 -2.51
CA VAL A 2 -14.23 -1.99 -2.50
C VAL A 2 -13.45 -2.55 -3.68
N ALA A 3 -13.11 -3.83 -3.61
CA ALA A 3 -12.25 -4.49 -4.58
C ALA A 3 -12.69 -4.30 -6.04
N GLU A 4 -13.98 -4.42 -6.30
CA GLU A 4 -14.50 -4.32 -7.65
C GLU A 4 -14.48 -2.91 -8.23
N ASP A 5 -14.19 -1.91 -7.40
CA ASP A 5 -14.07 -0.53 -7.87
C ASP A 5 -12.68 -0.22 -8.42
N PHE A 6 -11.71 -1.10 -8.19
CA PHE A 6 -10.35 -0.88 -8.67
C PHE A 6 -10.23 -1.35 -10.12
N SER A 7 -9.65 -0.51 -10.97
CA SER A 7 -9.61 -0.73 -12.40
C SER A 7 -8.46 -1.61 -12.90
N GLY A 8 -7.47 -1.87 -12.06
CA GLY A 8 -6.32 -2.68 -12.47
C GLY A 8 -6.66 -4.16 -12.60
N ASP A 9 -5.72 -4.92 -13.15
CA ASP A 9 -5.84 -6.35 -13.34
C ASP A 9 -5.26 -7.09 -12.13
N ALA A 10 -6.14 -7.62 -11.28
CA ALA A 10 -5.72 -8.30 -10.05
C ALA A 10 -4.85 -9.53 -10.33
N GLU A 11 -5.12 -10.26 -11.40
CA GLU A 11 -4.32 -11.44 -11.75
C GLU A 11 -2.89 -11.04 -12.09
N ALA A 12 -2.72 -10.01 -12.91
CA ALA A 12 -1.40 -9.48 -13.22
C ALA A 12 -0.74 -8.91 -11.96
N GLY A 13 -1.53 -8.31 -11.08
CA GLY A 13 -1.05 -7.75 -9.82
C GLY A 13 -0.47 -8.78 -8.87
N ALA A 14 -0.97 -10.01 -8.92
CA ALA A 14 -0.41 -11.10 -8.09
C ALA A 14 1.07 -11.31 -8.44
N GLY A 15 1.44 -11.20 -9.71
CA GLY A 15 2.84 -11.29 -10.12
C GLY A 15 3.68 -10.10 -9.64
N VAL A 16 3.11 -8.90 -9.68
CA VAL A 16 3.79 -7.71 -9.16
C VAL A 16 4.01 -7.82 -7.66
N PHE A 17 3.06 -8.43 -6.93
CA PHE A 17 3.15 -8.55 -5.47
C PHE A 17 4.38 -9.34 -5.03
N LEU A 18 4.96 -10.16 -5.89
CA LEU A 18 6.18 -10.90 -5.55
C LEU A 18 7.32 -9.96 -5.12
N GLN A 19 7.32 -8.73 -5.61
CA GLN A 19 8.30 -7.73 -5.19
C GLN A 19 7.97 -7.10 -3.86
N CYS A 20 6.73 -7.20 -3.43
CA CYS A 20 6.24 -6.58 -2.19
C CYS A 20 6.34 -7.53 -1.00
N GLN A 21 6.37 -8.84 -1.26
CA GLN A 21 6.28 -9.85 -0.21
C GLN A 21 7.52 -9.93 0.68
N THR A 22 8.62 -9.31 0.28
CA THR A 22 9.80 -9.21 1.13
C THR A 22 9.49 -8.42 2.41
N CYS A 23 8.58 -7.45 2.32
CA CYS A 23 8.24 -6.56 3.42
C CYS A 23 6.80 -6.67 3.88
N HIS A 24 5.92 -7.20 3.05
CA HIS A 24 4.48 -7.19 3.32
C HIS A 24 3.86 -8.57 3.24
N VAL A 25 2.81 -8.75 4.04
CA VAL A 25 1.91 -9.89 3.92
C VAL A 25 0.49 -9.36 3.75
N VAL A 26 -0.41 -10.24 3.28
CA VAL A 26 -1.85 -10.00 3.36
C VAL A 26 -2.42 -11.15 4.19
N LYS A 27 -2.84 -10.83 5.41
CA LYS A 27 -3.31 -11.81 6.38
C LYS A 27 -4.66 -11.34 6.90
N ASP A 28 -5.68 -12.18 6.80
CA ASP A 28 -7.04 -11.80 7.19
C ASP A 28 -7.21 -11.73 8.70
N GLY A 29 -8.43 -11.36 9.14
CA GLY A 29 -8.72 -11.21 10.56
C GLY A 29 -8.66 -12.50 11.37
N GLU A 30 -8.65 -13.65 10.69
CA GLU A 30 -8.55 -14.97 11.34
C GLU A 30 -7.11 -15.50 11.32
N GLY A 31 -6.17 -14.73 10.79
CA GLY A 31 -4.78 -15.12 10.74
C GLY A 31 -4.39 -15.94 9.52
N ASN A 32 -5.28 -16.07 8.54
CA ASN A 32 -4.96 -16.80 7.30
C ASN A 32 -4.08 -15.96 6.40
N LEU A 33 -2.96 -16.53 5.96
CA LEU A 33 -2.05 -15.85 5.04
C LEU A 33 -2.61 -15.97 3.62
N LEU A 34 -3.04 -14.84 3.07
CA LEU A 34 -3.64 -14.79 1.73
C LEU A 34 -2.61 -14.48 0.66
N ALA A 35 -1.56 -13.75 0.99
CA ALA A 35 -0.47 -13.44 0.07
C ALA A 35 0.80 -13.10 0.84
N GLY A 36 1.94 -13.29 0.20
CA GLY A 36 3.24 -13.07 0.83
C GLY A 36 3.72 -14.30 1.56
N ALA A 37 4.83 -14.19 2.28
CA ALA A 37 5.41 -15.28 3.05
C ALA A 37 5.49 -14.91 4.54
N ALA A 38 6.53 -14.16 4.92
CA ALA A 38 6.73 -13.81 6.33
C ALA A 38 7.22 -12.37 6.49
N GLY A 39 7.16 -11.56 5.44
CA GLY A 39 7.67 -10.19 5.48
C GLY A 39 6.83 -9.32 6.40
N MET A 40 7.47 -8.72 7.40
CA MET A 40 6.79 -7.88 8.38
C MET A 40 7.49 -6.54 8.57
N VAL A 41 8.32 -6.14 7.61
CA VAL A 41 8.97 -4.83 7.63
C VAL A 41 7.95 -3.73 7.39
N GLY A 42 6.99 -3.97 6.49
CA GLY A 42 5.85 -3.09 6.26
C GLY A 42 4.60 -3.62 6.94
N PRO A 43 3.52 -2.85 6.94
CA PRO A 43 2.27 -3.30 7.56
C PRO A 43 1.59 -4.41 6.78
N ASN A 44 0.74 -5.15 7.47
CA ASN A 44 -0.17 -6.09 6.83
C ASN A 44 -1.12 -5.29 5.93
N LEU A 45 -1.29 -5.74 4.69
CA LEU A 45 -2.05 -4.98 3.68
C LEU A 45 -3.51 -5.42 3.56
N TYR A 46 -3.96 -6.34 4.41
CA TYR A 46 -5.35 -6.79 4.36
C TYR A 46 -6.30 -5.62 4.69
N GLY A 47 -7.25 -5.39 3.81
CA GLY A 47 -8.29 -4.39 4.04
C GLY A 47 -7.85 -2.93 3.92
N ILE A 48 -6.67 -2.64 3.39
CA ILE A 48 -6.20 -1.25 3.33
C ILE A 48 -6.94 -0.39 2.31
N ALA A 49 -7.52 -0.99 1.28
CA ALA A 49 -8.22 -0.22 0.25
C ALA A 49 -9.37 0.57 0.89
N GLY A 50 -9.36 1.88 0.70
CA GLY A 50 -10.38 2.76 1.25
C GLY A 50 -10.14 3.20 2.70
N GLN A 51 -9.11 2.69 3.36
CA GLN A 51 -8.83 3.04 4.75
C GLN A 51 -7.89 4.24 4.87
N PRO A 52 -7.90 4.94 6.02
CA PRO A 52 -6.93 6.00 6.26
C PRO A 52 -5.50 5.45 6.24
N ALA A 53 -4.58 6.23 5.71
CA ALA A 53 -3.17 5.88 5.72
C ALA A 53 -2.66 5.81 7.16
N GLY A 54 -1.66 4.97 7.42
CA GLY A 54 -1.04 4.90 8.73
C GLY A 54 -1.91 4.29 9.82
N SER A 55 -2.95 3.55 9.46
CA SER A 55 -3.96 3.08 10.41
C SER A 55 -3.97 1.59 10.70
N VAL A 56 -3.04 0.82 10.14
CA VAL A 56 -3.01 -0.63 10.38
C VAL A 56 -2.68 -0.91 11.84
N GLU A 57 -3.53 -1.69 12.51
CA GLU A 57 -3.35 -2.06 13.90
C GLU A 57 -2.09 -2.91 14.10
N ASN A 58 -1.46 -2.74 15.23
CA ASN A 58 -0.28 -3.51 15.64
C ASN A 58 0.96 -3.28 14.77
N PHE A 59 0.95 -2.24 13.93
CA PHE A 59 2.14 -1.84 13.20
C PHE A 59 2.66 -0.52 13.77
N GLY A 60 3.80 -0.56 14.46
CA GLY A 60 4.34 0.61 15.17
C GLY A 60 5.50 1.30 14.46
N ARG A 61 5.77 0.96 13.19
CA ARG A 61 6.96 1.45 12.49
C ARG A 61 6.66 2.37 11.32
N TYR A 62 5.51 3.04 11.36
CA TYR A 62 5.21 4.04 10.34
C TYR A 62 6.22 5.19 10.40
N SER A 63 6.65 5.66 9.23
CA SER A 63 7.57 6.79 9.15
C SER A 63 6.88 8.08 9.59
N PRO A 64 7.66 9.10 10.01
CA PRO A 64 7.09 10.43 10.23
C PRO A 64 6.36 10.97 9.02
N ALA A 65 6.85 10.68 7.80
CA ALA A 65 6.17 11.10 6.58
C ALA A 65 4.78 10.49 6.45
N MET A 66 4.65 9.19 6.71
CA MET A 66 3.36 8.52 6.65
C MET A 66 2.41 9.06 7.72
N MET A 67 2.92 9.31 8.92
CA MET A 67 2.09 9.86 9.99
C MET A 67 1.64 11.28 9.68
N ALA A 68 2.50 12.09 9.05
CA ALA A 68 2.12 13.43 8.60
C ALA A 68 1.01 13.36 7.54
N ALA A 69 1.12 12.42 6.60
CA ALA A 69 0.09 12.23 5.59
C ALA A 69 -1.24 11.79 6.22
N LYS A 70 -1.18 10.90 7.20
CA LYS A 70 -2.36 10.49 7.97
C LYS A 70 -3.03 11.71 8.62
N ASP A 71 -2.24 12.56 9.26
CA ASP A 71 -2.75 13.75 9.94
C ASP A 71 -3.40 14.73 8.96
N GLN A 72 -2.97 14.71 7.70
CA GLN A 72 -3.55 15.53 6.65
C GLN A 72 -4.71 14.85 5.93
N GLY A 73 -5.14 13.69 6.41
CA GLY A 73 -6.34 13.04 5.90
C GLY A 73 -6.14 12.12 4.71
N LEU A 74 -4.93 11.60 4.48
CA LEU A 74 -4.69 10.68 3.38
C LEU A 74 -5.52 9.41 3.56
N VAL A 75 -6.29 9.06 2.54
CA VAL A 75 -7.08 7.83 2.48
C VAL A 75 -6.63 7.04 1.26
N TRP A 76 -6.57 5.73 1.40
CA TRP A 76 -6.14 4.84 0.31
C TRP A 76 -7.25 4.59 -0.70
N THR A 77 -7.69 5.65 -1.38
CA THR A 77 -8.52 5.50 -2.57
C THR A 77 -7.70 4.82 -3.65
N GLU A 78 -8.34 4.34 -4.71
CA GLU A 78 -7.57 3.75 -5.82
C GLU A 78 -6.51 4.72 -6.33
N GLU A 79 -6.89 5.97 -6.58
CA GLU A 79 -5.99 6.98 -7.12
C GLU A 79 -4.76 7.16 -6.22
N ASN A 80 -4.99 7.33 -4.93
CA ASN A 80 -3.89 7.56 -3.99
C ASN A 80 -3.02 6.34 -3.80
N LEU A 81 -3.63 5.16 -3.70
CA LEU A 81 -2.88 3.93 -3.50
C LEU A 81 -2.00 3.62 -4.71
N VAL A 82 -2.53 3.78 -5.91
CA VAL A 82 -1.76 3.56 -7.14
C VAL A 82 -0.59 4.55 -7.24
N ALA A 83 -0.85 5.83 -6.98
CA ALA A 83 0.20 6.86 -7.04
C ALA A 83 1.30 6.59 -6.01
N TYR A 84 0.92 6.19 -4.79
CA TYR A 84 1.88 5.86 -3.75
C TYR A 84 2.72 4.65 -4.12
N ILE A 85 2.10 3.57 -4.58
CA ILE A 85 2.83 2.36 -4.95
C ILE A 85 3.78 2.62 -6.12
N ALA A 86 3.40 3.47 -7.06
CA ALA A 86 4.25 3.81 -8.20
C ALA A 86 5.49 4.60 -7.79
N SER A 87 5.35 5.50 -6.82
CA SER A 87 6.45 6.38 -6.39
C SER A 87 6.27 6.78 -4.92
N PRO A 88 6.61 5.88 -3.98
CA PRO A 88 6.26 6.10 -2.57
C PRO A 88 6.76 7.43 -1.98
N ASN A 89 8.04 7.74 -2.13
CA ASN A 89 8.59 8.95 -1.53
C ASN A 89 8.11 10.21 -2.23
N ALA A 90 8.05 10.18 -3.57
CA ALA A 90 7.58 11.33 -4.33
C ALA A 90 6.11 11.63 -4.02
N PHE A 91 5.29 10.59 -3.90
CA PHE A 91 3.88 10.79 -3.55
C PHE A 91 3.72 11.42 -2.18
N LEU A 92 4.43 10.90 -1.17
CA LEU A 92 4.31 11.44 0.19
C LEU A 92 4.79 12.88 0.25
N ALA A 93 5.94 13.17 -0.35
CA ALA A 93 6.48 14.54 -0.37
C ALA A 93 5.49 15.52 -1.01
N ASP A 94 4.88 15.11 -2.10
CA ASP A 94 3.92 15.94 -2.81
C ASP A 94 2.63 16.12 -1.99
N PHE A 95 2.13 15.02 -1.41
CA PHE A 95 0.89 15.06 -0.63
C PHE A 95 1.01 15.98 0.59
N ILE A 96 2.12 15.86 1.34
CA ILE A 96 2.31 16.65 2.55
C ILE A 96 2.93 18.02 2.29
N GLY A 97 3.42 18.26 1.06
CA GLY A 97 4.02 19.55 0.71
C GLY A 97 5.43 19.75 1.26
N ASP A 98 6.16 18.67 1.51
CA ASP A 98 7.52 18.73 2.05
C ASP A 98 8.45 17.79 1.28
N THR A 99 9.27 18.35 0.39
CA THR A 99 10.13 17.58 -0.49
C THR A 99 11.37 17.01 0.22
N GLY A 100 11.63 17.43 1.46
CA GLY A 100 12.75 16.90 2.24
C GLY A 100 12.42 15.69 3.08
N ILE A 101 11.15 15.27 3.12
CA ILE A 101 10.73 14.16 3.96
C ILE A 101 10.64 12.87 3.15
N ARG A 102 10.94 11.75 3.79
CA ARG A 102 10.88 10.44 3.14
C ARG A 102 10.14 9.43 4.00
N GLY A 103 9.44 8.51 3.33
CA GLY A 103 8.82 7.37 3.98
C GLY A 103 9.80 6.21 4.13
N SER A 104 9.30 5.12 4.72
CA SER A 104 10.10 3.92 4.98
C SER A 104 10.04 2.88 3.86
N MET A 105 9.18 3.06 2.87
CA MET A 105 9.07 2.16 1.73
C MET A 105 9.97 2.66 0.59
N PRO A 106 11.15 2.04 0.41
CA PRO A 106 12.13 2.60 -0.53
C PRO A 106 11.87 2.24 -1.99
N ILE A 107 11.07 1.21 -2.24
CA ILE A 107 10.87 0.67 -3.58
C ILE A 107 9.39 0.62 -3.88
N GLY A 108 9.00 1.14 -5.04
CA GLY A 108 7.63 1.02 -5.54
C GLY A 108 7.54 0.00 -6.67
N ALA A 109 6.39 -0.04 -7.32
CA ALA A 109 6.18 -0.84 -8.52
C ALA A 109 6.98 -0.23 -9.69
N PRO A 110 7.32 -1.04 -10.70
CA PRO A 110 8.19 -0.54 -11.79
C PRO A 110 7.55 0.54 -12.65
N ASN A 111 6.23 0.60 -12.71
CA ASN A 111 5.51 1.64 -13.45
C ASN A 111 4.08 1.76 -12.94
N GLU A 112 3.36 2.74 -13.47
CA GLU A 112 2.00 3.03 -13.01
C GLU A 112 1.01 1.90 -13.31
N ALA A 113 1.17 1.22 -14.45
CA ALA A 113 0.30 0.09 -14.79
C ALA A 113 0.49 -1.05 -13.79
N ALA A 114 1.74 -1.37 -13.44
CA ALA A 114 2.03 -2.39 -12.43
C ALA A 114 1.47 -1.99 -11.07
N ALA A 115 1.57 -0.71 -10.71
CA ALA A 115 1.01 -0.20 -9.47
C ALA A 115 -0.50 -0.37 -9.42
N ALA A 116 -1.20 -0.05 -10.52
CA ALA A 116 -2.64 -0.22 -10.60
C ALA A 116 -3.03 -1.70 -10.47
N ASN A 117 -2.25 -2.59 -11.09
CA ASN A 117 -2.55 -4.02 -11.05
C ASN A 117 -2.36 -4.59 -9.65
N VAL A 118 -1.26 -4.23 -8.96
CA VAL A 118 -1.03 -4.75 -7.61
C VAL A 118 -2.01 -4.14 -6.60
N ALA A 119 -2.42 -2.89 -6.79
CA ALA A 119 -3.45 -2.29 -5.95
C ALA A 119 -4.76 -3.06 -6.08
N ALA A 120 -5.15 -3.43 -7.32
CA ALA A 120 -6.34 -4.23 -7.56
C ALA A 120 -6.21 -5.62 -6.92
N PHE A 121 -5.02 -6.23 -7.00
CA PHE A 121 -4.77 -7.53 -6.36
C PHE A 121 -4.97 -7.44 -4.85
N ILE A 122 -4.36 -6.46 -4.20
CA ILE A 122 -4.50 -6.29 -2.74
C ILE A 122 -5.96 -6.07 -2.37
N ALA A 123 -6.67 -5.21 -3.10
CA ALA A 123 -8.07 -4.94 -2.83
C ALA A 123 -8.93 -6.19 -3.02
N SER A 124 -8.58 -7.06 -3.97
CA SER A 124 -9.35 -8.28 -4.25
C SER A 124 -9.28 -9.31 -3.13
N LEU A 125 -8.33 -9.17 -2.20
CA LEU A 125 -8.16 -10.09 -1.08
C LEU A 125 -8.95 -9.67 0.16
N ASP A 126 -9.62 -8.55 0.12
CA ASP A 126 -10.41 -8.03 1.25
C ASP A 126 -11.63 -8.90 1.57
#